data_9b472bd688cfce3ee26446ff27105f28
#
_entry.id   9b472bd688cfce3ee26446ff27105f28
#
_cell.length_a   1.000
_cell.length_b   1.000
_cell.length_c   1.000
_cell.angle_alpha   90.00
_cell.angle_beta   90.00
_cell.angle_gamma   90.00
#
_symmetry.space_group_name_H-M   'P 1'
#
loop_
_entity.id
_entity.type
_entity.pdbx_description
1 polymer ?
#
loop_
_entity_poly.entity_id
_entity_poly.type
_entity_poly.pdbx_seq_one_letter_code
_entity_poly.pdbx_strand_id
1 'polypeptide(L)'
;QPQPDQANHTVDFVLTVNPGRKYYVNQIHISGNNKTRDAVIRREMRQTEAAPYDSAKLNRSKDRIQLLGYFDDVKVETRPLPDTPDQVDVDVSVKERSTGSVEVAAGWVQDTGLVLSAGVAQDNLFGTGKSANFRIARGKTQNTASLSFTDPYFTPDGVSLGYDIYYRGFMPYKSSSSSSSNNYETTRIGLGARMGVPITEYDRINFGLGVEHLTVKLHGDETYQPYRYRQFIQEHGEKNWIVKGN
;
A
#
# COMPACT_ATOMS: atom_id res chain seq x y z
N GLN A 1 15.88 -46.03 -9.46
CA GLN A 1 16.45 -46.34 -10.76
C GLN A 1 15.30 -46.74 -11.69
N PRO A 2 15.29 -46.31 -12.97
CA PRO A 2 14.26 -46.71 -13.91
C PRO A 2 14.40 -48.21 -14.21
N GLN A 3 13.30 -48.94 -14.15
CA GLN A 3 13.24 -50.35 -14.56
C GLN A 3 12.37 -50.45 -15.81
N PRO A 4 12.96 -50.66 -17.00
CA PRO A 4 12.19 -50.80 -18.20
C PRO A 4 11.57 -52.20 -18.31
N ASP A 5 10.27 -52.26 -18.47
CA ASP A 5 9.55 -53.46 -18.85
C ASP A 5 9.34 -53.45 -20.38
N GLN A 6 10.16 -54.22 -21.07
CA GLN A 6 10.13 -54.28 -22.53
C GLN A 6 8.91 -55.01 -23.09
N ALA A 7 8.23 -55.83 -22.27
CA ALA A 7 7.06 -56.58 -22.73
C ALA A 7 5.81 -55.71 -22.77
N ASN A 8 5.68 -54.76 -21.87
CA ASN A 8 4.53 -53.86 -21.76
C ASN A 8 4.81 -52.44 -22.25
N HIS A 9 6.01 -52.13 -22.74
CA HIS A 9 6.47 -50.79 -23.16
C HIS A 9 6.29 -49.73 -22.03
N THR A 10 6.48 -50.13 -20.78
CA THR A 10 6.37 -49.28 -19.62
C THR A 10 7.71 -49.12 -18.91
N VAL A 11 7.89 -48.01 -18.20
CA VAL A 11 9.07 -47.77 -17.36
C VAL A 11 8.58 -47.50 -15.92
N ASP A 12 8.95 -48.40 -15.01
CA ASP A 12 8.63 -48.24 -13.60
C ASP A 12 9.70 -47.43 -12.89
N PHE A 13 9.28 -46.44 -12.14
CA PHE A 13 10.15 -45.63 -11.29
C PHE A 13 9.94 -45.99 -9.83
N VAL A 14 10.96 -46.53 -9.19
CA VAL A 14 10.95 -46.71 -7.74
C VAL A 14 11.57 -45.49 -7.09
N LEU A 15 10.73 -44.70 -6.44
CA LEU A 15 11.11 -43.54 -5.62
C LEU A 15 11.26 -44.02 -4.17
N THR A 16 12.50 -44.13 -3.68
CA THR A 16 12.77 -44.40 -2.27
C THR A 16 12.89 -43.09 -1.55
N VAL A 17 11.93 -42.79 -0.69
CA VAL A 17 11.93 -41.59 0.16
C VAL A 17 12.46 -41.98 1.54
N ASN A 18 13.56 -41.35 1.96
CA ASN A 18 14.01 -41.39 3.33
C ASN A 18 13.49 -40.13 4.05
N PRO A 19 12.47 -40.24 4.91
CA PRO A 19 11.84 -39.05 5.50
C PRO A 19 12.76 -38.30 6.50
N GLY A 20 13.91 -38.88 6.86
CA GLY A 20 14.84 -38.28 7.83
C GLY A 20 14.22 -38.10 9.22
N ARG A 21 14.85 -37.25 10.02
CA ARG A 21 14.32 -36.85 11.33
C ARG A 21 13.45 -35.62 11.21
N LYS A 22 12.42 -35.52 12.06
CA LYS A 22 11.66 -34.28 12.23
C LYS A 22 12.49 -33.29 13.02
N TYR A 23 12.60 -32.07 12.51
CA TYR A 23 13.23 -30.94 13.18
C TYR A 23 12.18 -30.00 13.71
N TYR A 24 12.48 -29.33 14.82
CA TYR A 24 11.66 -28.28 15.40
C TYR A 24 12.44 -26.97 15.43
N VAL A 25 11.76 -25.86 15.21
CA VAL A 25 12.37 -24.53 15.32
C VAL A 25 12.50 -24.18 16.79
N ASN A 26 13.73 -23.97 17.27
CA ASN A 26 13.98 -23.54 18.65
C ASN A 26 13.72 -22.03 18.77
N GLN A 27 14.51 -21.21 18.09
CA GLN A 27 14.39 -19.74 18.12
C GLN A 27 14.51 -19.14 16.72
N ILE A 28 13.91 -17.96 16.55
CA ILE A 28 14.02 -17.15 15.33
C ILE A 28 14.77 -15.86 15.69
N HIS A 29 15.99 -15.75 15.19
CA HIS A 29 16.84 -14.59 15.37
C HIS A 29 16.70 -13.65 14.19
N ILE A 30 16.42 -12.38 14.46
CA ILE A 30 16.31 -11.32 13.43
C ILE A 30 17.50 -10.38 13.60
N SER A 31 18.18 -10.06 12.51
CA SER A 31 19.37 -9.21 12.51
C SER A 31 19.40 -8.29 11.29
N GLY A 32 20.15 -7.17 11.39
CA GLY A 32 20.28 -6.18 10.31
C GLY A 32 19.19 -5.11 10.28
N ASN A 33 18.17 -5.20 11.13
CA ASN A 33 17.06 -4.26 11.25
C ASN A 33 17.38 -3.12 12.23
N ASN A 34 18.23 -2.19 11.82
CA ASN A 34 18.67 -1.08 12.67
C ASN A 34 17.58 -0.01 12.89
N LYS A 35 16.69 0.19 11.90
CA LYS A 35 15.60 1.15 11.93
C LYS A 35 14.24 0.48 12.11
N THR A 36 14.03 -0.64 11.43
CA THR A 36 12.78 -1.39 11.45
C THR A 36 12.66 -2.18 12.75
N ARG A 37 11.54 -2.05 13.42
CA ARG A 37 11.25 -2.80 14.64
C ARG A 37 11.15 -4.30 14.36
N ASP A 38 11.65 -5.11 15.26
CA ASP A 38 11.61 -6.59 15.18
C ASP A 38 10.18 -7.11 14.92
N ALA A 39 9.20 -6.54 15.61
CA ALA A 39 7.79 -6.90 15.45
C ALA A 39 7.27 -6.75 14.01
N VAL A 40 7.83 -5.83 13.21
CA VAL A 40 7.42 -5.64 11.80
C VAL A 40 7.85 -6.81 10.94
N ILE A 41 9.02 -7.38 11.20
CA ILE A 41 9.53 -8.56 10.48
C ILE A 41 8.85 -9.81 11.02
N ARG A 42 8.76 -9.95 12.34
CA ARG A 42 8.22 -11.12 13.01
C ARG A 42 6.76 -11.41 12.66
N ARG A 43 5.93 -10.38 12.48
CA ARG A 43 4.52 -10.55 12.04
C ARG A 43 4.38 -11.11 10.62
N GLU A 44 5.42 -10.99 9.78
CA GLU A 44 5.41 -11.57 8.43
C GLU A 44 5.86 -13.04 8.42
N MET A 45 6.41 -13.53 9.51
CA MET A 45 6.82 -14.93 9.62
C MET A 45 5.61 -15.86 9.63
N ARG A 46 5.72 -16.95 8.87
CA ARG A 46 4.74 -18.05 8.83
C ARG A 46 5.22 -19.28 9.60
N GLN A 47 6.53 -19.37 9.78
CA GLN A 47 7.15 -20.33 10.69
C GLN A 47 7.17 -19.71 12.09
N THR A 48 6.74 -20.46 13.08
CA THR A 48 6.76 -20.07 14.50
C THR A 48 7.79 -20.88 15.26
N GLU A 49 8.26 -20.33 16.35
CA GLU A 49 9.10 -21.04 17.33
C GLU A 49 8.32 -22.20 17.95
N ALA A 50 9.02 -23.21 18.39
CA ALA A 50 8.50 -24.48 18.94
C ALA A 50 7.64 -25.32 17.98
N ALA A 51 7.48 -24.91 16.71
CA ALA A 51 6.74 -25.64 15.71
C ALA A 51 7.65 -26.55 14.87
N PRO A 52 7.11 -27.60 14.23
CA PRO A 52 7.86 -28.39 13.27
C PRO A 52 8.42 -27.50 12.15
N TYR A 53 9.68 -27.75 11.81
CA TYR A 53 10.35 -27.07 10.72
C TYR A 53 9.67 -27.34 9.39
N ASP A 54 9.37 -26.27 8.67
CA ASP A 54 8.74 -26.31 7.35
C ASP A 54 9.42 -25.31 6.41
N SER A 55 10.15 -25.84 5.45
CA SER A 55 10.89 -25.03 4.47
C SER A 55 9.96 -24.18 3.59
N ALA A 56 8.73 -24.64 3.30
CA ALA A 56 7.76 -23.88 2.55
C ALA A 56 7.28 -22.65 3.34
N LYS A 57 7.05 -22.80 4.64
CA LYS A 57 6.70 -21.67 5.53
C LYS A 57 7.85 -20.67 5.65
N LEU A 58 9.11 -21.13 5.72
CA LEU A 58 10.27 -20.25 5.75
C LEU A 58 10.44 -19.47 4.45
N ASN A 59 10.33 -20.13 3.29
CA ASN A 59 10.37 -19.46 2.00
C ASN A 59 9.23 -18.44 1.88
N ARG A 60 8.04 -18.81 2.30
CA ARG A 60 6.90 -17.88 2.33
C ARG A 60 7.15 -16.68 3.24
N SER A 61 7.75 -16.89 4.41
CA SER A 61 8.15 -15.82 5.33
C SER A 61 9.15 -14.87 4.67
N LYS A 62 10.16 -15.41 4.00
CA LYS A 62 11.13 -14.63 3.24
C LYS A 62 10.45 -13.76 2.17
N ASP A 63 9.57 -14.36 1.35
CA ASP A 63 8.84 -13.63 0.31
C ASP A 63 8.01 -12.49 0.89
N ARG A 64 7.31 -12.75 2.00
CA ARG A 64 6.49 -11.72 2.67
C ARG A 64 7.33 -10.58 3.22
N ILE A 65 8.46 -10.86 3.86
CA ILE A 65 9.38 -9.84 4.36
C ILE A 65 9.93 -9.01 3.17
N GLN A 66 10.26 -9.67 2.07
CA GLN A 66 10.77 -8.99 0.88
C GLN A 66 9.71 -8.10 0.21
N LEU A 67 8.44 -8.55 0.21
CA LEU A 67 7.29 -7.78 -0.30
C LEU A 67 6.99 -6.50 0.48
N LEU A 68 7.46 -6.36 1.72
CA LEU A 68 7.35 -5.10 2.46
C LEU A 68 8.07 -3.94 1.76
N GLY A 69 9.09 -4.22 0.95
CA GLY A 69 9.85 -3.20 0.24
C GLY A 69 10.78 -2.37 1.12
N TYR A 70 11.03 -2.78 2.37
CA TYR A 70 11.90 -2.08 3.32
C TYR A 70 13.35 -2.57 3.27
N PHE A 71 13.60 -3.65 2.55
CA PHE A 71 14.88 -4.36 2.53
C PHE A 71 15.37 -4.58 1.10
N ASP A 72 16.67 -4.38 0.89
CA ASP A 72 17.35 -4.72 -0.37
C ASP A 72 17.62 -6.22 -0.48
N ASP A 73 17.87 -6.87 0.65
CA ASP A 73 18.14 -8.31 0.72
C ASP A 73 17.54 -8.91 1.98
N VAL A 74 17.03 -10.13 1.85
CA VAL A 74 16.47 -10.93 2.95
C VAL A 74 17.03 -12.33 2.84
N LYS A 75 17.80 -12.76 3.82
CA LYS A 75 18.36 -14.12 3.94
C LYS A 75 17.69 -14.84 5.09
N VAL A 76 17.32 -16.05 4.86
CA VAL A 76 16.78 -16.96 5.88
C VAL A 76 17.62 -18.22 5.87
N GLU A 77 18.33 -18.45 6.95
CA GLU A 77 19.23 -19.57 7.11
C GLU A 77 18.81 -20.41 8.33
N THR A 78 19.09 -21.69 8.27
CA THR A 78 18.81 -22.61 9.37
C THR A 78 20.10 -23.14 9.93
N ARG A 79 20.24 -23.10 11.24
CA ARG A 79 21.42 -23.56 11.95
C ARG A 79 21.04 -24.68 12.93
N PRO A 80 21.57 -25.93 12.73
CA PRO A 80 21.39 -27.01 13.70
C PRO A 80 22.02 -26.66 15.04
N LEU A 81 21.38 -27.05 16.14
CA LEU A 81 21.95 -26.88 17.46
C LEU A 81 22.83 -28.10 17.81
N PRO A 82 24.05 -27.87 18.35
CA PRO A 82 24.97 -28.97 18.69
C PRO A 82 24.43 -29.90 19.76
N ASP A 83 23.70 -29.33 20.73
CA ASP A 83 23.27 -30.06 21.94
C ASP A 83 21.90 -30.75 21.79
N THR A 84 21.12 -30.37 20.76
CA THR A 84 19.76 -30.87 20.50
C THR A 84 19.63 -31.27 19.03
N PRO A 85 19.84 -32.56 18.70
CA PRO A 85 19.95 -33.01 17.30
C PRO A 85 18.64 -32.97 16.51
N ASP A 86 17.53 -32.63 17.15
CA ASP A 86 16.19 -32.47 16.57
C ASP A 86 15.71 -30.99 16.52
N GLN A 87 16.59 -30.05 16.89
CA GLN A 87 16.23 -28.62 16.89
C GLN A 87 17.14 -27.81 15.96
N VAL A 88 16.54 -26.76 15.39
CA VAL A 88 17.23 -25.79 14.54
C VAL A 88 16.86 -24.36 14.95
N ASP A 89 17.83 -23.48 14.93
CA ASP A 89 17.59 -22.04 14.96
C ASP A 89 17.39 -21.53 13.54
N VAL A 90 16.57 -20.50 13.40
CA VAL A 90 16.33 -19.79 12.14
C VAL A 90 16.91 -18.39 12.26
N ASP A 91 17.90 -18.09 11.45
CA ASP A 91 18.54 -16.77 11.36
C ASP A 91 17.96 -16.01 10.18
N VAL A 92 17.24 -14.91 10.45
CA VAL A 92 16.69 -13.98 9.45
C VAL A 92 17.57 -12.74 9.42
N SER A 93 18.36 -12.60 8.37
CA SER A 93 19.23 -11.44 8.18
C SER A 93 18.64 -10.52 7.11
N VAL A 94 18.46 -9.25 7.43
CA VAL A 94 17.92 -8.26 6.51
C VAL A 94 18.91 -7.14 6.25
N LYS A 95 18.89 -6.59 5.04
CA LYS A 95 19.63 -5.38 4.68
C LYS A 95 18.63 -4.26 4.39
N GLU A 96 18.54 -3.29 5.29
CA GLU A 96 17.61 -2.17 5.15
C GLU A 96 17.95 -1.25 3.99
N ARG A 97 16.90 -0.74 3.35
CA ARG A 97 16.98 0.31 2.32
C ARG A 97 16.30 1.59 2.79
N SER A 98 16.52 2.68 2.08
CA SER A 98 15.76 3.91 2.32
C SER A 98 14.31 3.71 1.91
N THR A 99 13.39 4.01 2.82
CA THR A 99 11.94 3.91 2.61
C THR A 99 11.27 5.28 2.44
N GLY A 100 12.05 6.35 2.49
CA GLY A 100 11.60 7.71 2.22
C GLY A 100 11.87 8.11 0.77
N SER A 101 10.93 8.81 0.15
CA SER A 101 11.08 9.41 -1.17
C SER A 101 10.58 10.85 -1.19
N VAL A 102 11.27 11.67 -1.95
CA VAL A 102 10.86 13.05 -2.26
C VAL A 102 10.72 13.15 -3.78
N GLU A 103 9.60 13.63 -4.22
CA GLU A 103 9.28 13.82 -5.63
C GLU A 103 9.04 15.30 -5.89
N VAL A 104 9.65 15.84 -6.93
CA VAL A 104 9.35 17.16 -7.46
C VAL A 104 9.22 17.04 -8.96
N ALA A 105 8.10 17.49 -9.52
CA ALA A 105 7.85 17.43 -10.94
C ALA A 105 7.29 18.75 -11.45
N ALA A 106 7.66 19.09 -12.67
CA ALA A 106 7.12 20.20 -13.43
C ALA A 106 6.69 19.67 -14.81
N GLY A 107 5.49 20.00 -15.22
CA GLY A 107 4.94 19.59 -16.52
C GLY A 107 4.20 20.74 -17.19
N TRP A 108 4.14 20.68 -18.52
CA TRP A 108 3.33 21.59 -19.31
C TRP A 108 2.16 20.80 -19.92
N VAL A 109 0.95 21.22 -19.61
CA VAL A 109 -0.28 20.63 -20.16
C VAL A 109 -0.89 21.64 -21.13
N GLN A 110 -1.23 21.18 -22.33
CA GLN A 110 -1.91 22.02 -23.31
C GLN A 110 -3.20 22.56 -22.68
N ASP A 111 -3.53 23.82 -22.93
CA ASP A 111 -4.71 24.56 -22.42
C ASP A 111 -4.68 24.85 -20.89
N THR A 112 -3.91 24.15 -20.09
CA THR A 112 -3.80 24.39 -18.64
C THR A 112 -2.49 25.05 -18.21
N GLY A 113 -1.47 25.00 -19.08
CA GLY A 113 -0.15 25.61 -18.83
C GLY A 113 0.73 24.81 -17.87
N LEU A 114 1.56 25.53 -17.13
CA LEU A 114 2.52 24.93 -16.19
C LEU A 114 1.80 24.33 -14.99
N VAL A 115 2.16 23.09 -14.67
CA VAL A 115 1.76 22.35 -13.45
C VAL A 115 3.01 21.97 -12.68
N LEU A 116 3.04 22.35 -11.42
CA LEU A 116 4.11 22.00 -10.48
C LEU A 116 3.55 21.03 -9.44
N SER A 117 4.30 19.99 -9.12
CA SER A 117 3.96 19.07 -8.05
C SER A 117 5.16 18.77 -7.16
N ALA A 118 4.88 18.56 -5.89
CA ALA A 118 5.87 18.08 -4.93
C ALA A 118 5.21 17.04 -4.01
N GLY A 119 5.97 16.04 -3.62
CA GLY A 119 5.51 14.97 -2.75
C GLY A 119 6.62 14.48 -1.83
N VAL A 120 6.21 14.04 -0.65
CA VAL A 120 7.07 13.33 0.30
C VAL A 120 6.31 12.08 0.73
N ALA A 121 6.92 10.93 0.55
CA ALA A 121 6.39 9.67 1.03
C ALA A 121 7.41 9.00 1.95
N GLN A 122 6.92 8.43 3.02
CA GLN A 122 7.71 7.63 3.95
C GLN A 122 6.97 6.32 4.22
N ASP A 123 7.49 5.24 3.68
CA ASP A 123 7.09 3.90 4.06
C ASP A 123 7.91 3.48 5.28
N ASN A 124 7.34 2.68 6.16
CA ASN A 124 8.00 2.27 7.39
C ASN A 124 8.35 3.46 8.32
N LEU A 125 7.39 4.36 8.55
CA LEU A 125 7.53 5.53 9.40
C LEU A 125 8.02 5.15 10.81
N PHE A 126 9.16 5.70 11.23
CA PHE A 126 9.84 5.39 12.50
C PHE A 126 10.07 3.88 12.74
N GLY A 127 10.22 3.09 11.68
CA GLY A 127 10.44 1.65 11.76
C GLY A 127 9.21 0.84 12.20
N THR A 128 8.01 1.43 12.18
CA THR A 128 6.78 0.79 12.67
C THR A 128 6.02 0.03 11.60
N GLY A 129 6.46 0.10 10.34
CA GLY A 129 5.74 -0.45 9.19
C GLY A 129 4.52 0.35 8.76
N LYS A 130 4.30 1.55 9.33
CA LYS A 130 3.25 2.48 8.93
C LYS A 130 3.76 3.37 7.81
N SER A 131 2.85 3.87 6.96
CA SER A 131 3.21 4.77 5.87
C SER A 131 2.49 6.11 5.98
N ALA A 132 3.19 7.16 5.55
CA ALA A 132 2.63 8.49 5.41
C ALA A 132 3.05 9.07 4.05
N ASN A 133 2.11 9.72 3.37
CA ASN A 133 2.33 10.35 2.07
C ASN A 133 1.68 11.73 2.07
N PHE A 134 2.47 12.73 1.73
CA PHE A 134 1.99 14.08 1.51
C PHE A 134 2.29 14.49 0.08
N ARG A 135 1.31 15.02 -0.64
CA ARG A 135 1.47 15.48 -2.01
C ARG A 135 0.73 16.79 -2.23
N ILE A 136 1.37 17.70 -2.92
CA ILE A 136 0.77 18.95 -3.39
C ILE A 136 0.97 19.06 -4.91
N ALA A 137 0.00 19.60 -5.60
CA ALA A 137 0.15 20.00 -7.00
C ALA A 137 -0.59 21.31 -7.26
N ARG A 138 0.04 22.18 -8.02
CA ARG A 138 -0.49 23.50 -8.37
C ARG A 138 -0.39 23.75 -9.85
N GLY A 139 -1.51 24.09 -10.46
CA GLY A 139 -1.63 24.50 -11.85
C GLY A 139 -2.62 25.65 -11.99
N LYS A 140 -2.79 26.16 -13.21
CA LYS A 140 -3.75 27.24 -13.49
C LYS A 140 -5.20 26.84 -13.18
N THR A 141 -5.55 25.59 -13.50
CA THR A 141 -6.94 25.10 -13.44
C THR A 141 -7.20 24.20 -12.24
N GLN A 142 -6.16 23.61 -11.67
CA GLN A 142 -6.33 22.64 -10.59
C GLN A 142 -5.24 22.83 -9.54
N ASN A 143 -5.68 22.90 -8.29
CA ASN A 143 -4.81 22.87 -7.11
C ASN A 143 -5.23 21.69 -6.24
N THR A 144 -4.26 20.88 -5.85
CA THR A 144 -4.51 19.71 -4.98
C THR A 144 -3.52 19.65 -3.85
N ALA A 145 -3.98 19.24 -2.69
CA ALA A 145 -3.14 18.84 -1.59
C ALA A 145 -3.75 17.59 -0.96
N SER A 146 -2.93 16.63 -0.62
CA SER A 146 -3.40 15.40 0.03
C SER A 146 -2.39 14.91 1.05
N LEU A 147 -2.90 14.40 2.15
CA LEU A 147 -2.17 13.71 3.19
C LEU A 147 -2.84 12.37 3.42
N SER A 148 -2.09 11.29 3.33
CA SER A 148 -2.56 9.95 3.65
C SER A 148 -1.64 9.30 4.68
N PHE A 149 -2.26 8.55 5.57
CA PHE A 149 -1.59 7.73 6.58
C PHE A 149 -2.19 6.34 6.55
N THR A 150 -1.36 5.29 6.63
CA THR A 150 -1.84 3.91 6.65
C THR A 150 -1.07 3.09 7.68
N ASP A 151 -1.81 2.40 8.52
CA ASP A 151 -1.33 1.35 9.40
C ASP A 151 -1.76 -0.01 8.81
N PRO A 152 -0.84 -0.80 8.23
CA PRO A 152 -1.18 -2.07 7.60
C PRO A 152 -1.54 -3.17 8.61
N TYR A 153 -1.18 -2.99 9.87
CA TYR A 153 -1.45 -3.90 10.98
C TYR A 153 -2.00 -3.12 12.19
N PHE A 154 -3.16 -2.50 12.00
CA PHE A 154 -3.89 -1.85 13.09
C PHE A 154 -4.29 -2.87 14.17
N THR A 155 -4.63 -4.10 13.73
CA THR A 155 -4.81 -5.26 14.60
C THR A 155 -3.74 -6.32 14.31
N PRO A 156 -3.43 -7.21 15.28
CA PRO A 156 -2.48 -8.31 15.07
C PRO A 156 -2.85 -9.23 13.90
N ASP A 157 -4.14 -9.37 13.61
CA ASP A 157 -4.66 -10.21 12.52
C ASP A 157 -4.47 -9.60 11.12
N GLY A 158 -3.84 -8.43 11.03
CA GLY A 158 -3.53 -7.79 9.75
C GLY A 158 -4.65 -6.93 9.16
N VAL A 159 -5.63 -6.53 9.97
CA VAL A 159 -6.58 -5.49 9.56
C VAL A 159 -5.83 -4.18 9.40
N SER A 160 -5.91 -3.57 8.22
CA SER A 160 -5.30 -2.28 7.95
C SER A 160 -6.28 -1.14 8.18
N LEU A 161 -5.75 0.00 8.63
CA LEU A 161 -6.51 1.23 8.82
C LEU A 161 -5.76 2.39 8.16
N GLY A 162 -6.43 3.14 7.30
CA GLY A 162 -5.89 4.31 6.63
C GLY A 162 -6.77 5.51 6.82
N TYR A 163 -6.16 6.70 6.82
CA TYR A 163 -6.82 7.99 6.86
C TYR A 163 -6.32 8.85 5.72
N ASP A 164 -7.24 9.59 5.11
CA ASP A 164 -6.95 10.50 4.03
C ASP A 164 -7.57 11.86 4.31
N ILE A 165 -6.78 12.90 4.09
CA ILE A 165 -7.24 14.30 4.10
C ILE A 165 -6.86 14.87 2.74
N TYR A 166 -7.79 15.53 2.06
CA TYR A 166 -7.50 16.13 0.79
C TYR A 166 -8.22 17.44 0.56
N TYR A 167 -7.56 18.28 -0.22
CA TYR A 167 -8.08 19.50 -0.80
C TYR A 167 -7.98 19.40 -2.32
N ARG A 168 -9.04 19.78 -3.03
CA ARG A 168 -9.06 19.88 -4.49
C ARG A 168 -9.80 21.14 -4.90
N GLY A 169 -9.06 22.10 -5.44
CA GLY A 169 -9.61 23.28 -6.10
C GLY A 169 -9.57 23.10 -7.61
N PHE A 170 -10.66 23.39 -8.27
CA PHE A 170 -10.75 23.37 -9.73
C PHE A 170 -11.39 24.65 -10.24
N MET A 171 -10.69 25.32 -11.16
CA MET A 171 -11.15 26.52 -11.88
C MET A 171 -10.84 26.31 -13.35
N PRO A 172 -11.86 26.21 -14.24
CA PRO A 172 -11.60 26.01 -15.65
C PRO A 172 -10.83 27.18 -16.24
N TYR A 173 -10.02 26.90 -17.25
CA TYR A 173 -9.24 27.92 -17.96
C TYR A 173 -10.17 28.87 -18.71
N LYS A 174 -9.99 30.19 -18.48
CA LYS A 174 -10.65 31.25 -19.26
C LYS A 174 -9.78 31.55 -20.47
N SER A 175 -10.23 31.17 -21.65
CA SER A 175 -9.64 31.68 -22.90
C SER A 175 -10.07 33.14 -23.13
N SER A 176 -9.10 33.99 -23.41
CA SER A 176 -9.36 35.43 -23.68
C SER A 176 -10.16 35.69 -24.96
N SER A 177 -10.39 34.67 -25.79
CA SER A 177 -11.01 34.78 -27.11
C SER A 177 -12.41 34.16 -27.21
N SER A 178 -12.93 33.54 -26.18
CA SER A 178 -14.26 32.92 -26.21
C SER A 178 -15.10 33.37 -25.04
N SER A 179 -16.32 33.83 -25.33
CA SER A 179 -17.43 33.95 -24.38
C SER A 179 -17.86 32.56 -23.88
N SER A 180 -16.93 31.77 -23.38
CA SER A 180 -17.21 30.40 -22.98
C SER A 180 -17.77 30.35 -21.56
N SER A 181 -18.76 29.50 -21.38
CA SER A 181 -19.56 29.23 -20.19
C SER A 181 -18.77 28.56 -19.01
N ASN A 182 -17.54 28.97 -18.77
CA ASN A 182 -16.69 28.34 -17.76
C ASN A 182 -16.49 29.24 -16.52
N ASN A 183 -17.51 30.00 -16.14
CA ASN A 183 -17.45 30.91 -15.00
C ASN A 183 -17.87 30.24 -13.70
N TYR A 184 -17.15 29.18 -13.30
CA TYR A 184 -17.38 28.51 -12.04
C TYR A 184 -16.07 28.06 -11.37
N GLU A 185 -16.12 27.88 -10.10
CA GLU A 185 -15.05 27.33 -9.29
C GLU A 185 -15.62 26.25 -8.36
N THR A 186 -14.93 25.12 -8.24
CA THR A 186 -15.30 24.09 -7.27
C THR A 186 -14.16 23.84 -6.31
N THR A 187 -14.46 23.85 -5.03
CA THR A 187 -13.52 23.51 -3.96
C THR A 187 -14.06 22.31 -3.20
N ARG A 188 -13.24 21.31 -3.01
CA ARG A 188 -13.57 20.10 -2.26
C ARG A 188 -12.53 19.88 -1.18
N ILE A 189 -12.99 19.75 0.06
CA ILE A 189 -12.17 19.36 1.21
C ILE A 189 -12.79 18.08 1.75
N GLY A 190 -12.01 17.03 1.86
CA GLY A 190 -12.51 15.74 2.28
C GLY A 190 -11.64 15.07 3.33
N LEU A 191 -12.31 14.30 4.15
CA LEU A 191 -11.73 13.36 5.11
C LEU A 191 -12.23 11.97 4.75
N GLY A 192 -11.35 10.98 4.77
CA GLY A 192 -11.68 9.59 4.53
C GLY A 192 -11.01 8.67 5.53
N ALA A 193 -11.67 7.56 5.84
CA ALA A 193 -11.10 6.42 6.54
C ALA A 193 -11.26 5.17 5.68
N ARG A 194 -10.23 4.35 5.62
CA ARG A 194 -10.21 3.10 4.87
C ARG A 194 -9.79 1.97 5.79
N MET A 195 -10.51 0.87 5.72
CA MET A 195 -10.22 -0.34 6.48
C MET A 195 -10.08 -1.51 5.51
N GLY A 196 -9.02 -2.27 5.61
CA GLY A 196 -8.80 -3.48 4.84
C GLY A 196 -8.75 -4.70 5.75
N VAL A 197 -9.65 -5.65 5.51
CA VAL A 197 -9.77 -6.88 6.28
C VAL A 197 -9.25 -8.04 5.44
N PRO A 198 -8.17 -8.74 5.85
CA PRO A 198 -7.71 -9.93 5.16
C PRO A 198 -8.70 -11.07 5.38
N ILE A 199 -9.14 -11.71 4.29
CA ILE A 199 -10.02 -12.88 4.32
C ILE A 199 -9.21 -14.16 4.16
N THR A 200 -8.25 -14.13 3.25
CA THR A 200 -7.28 -15.19 3.06
C THR A 200 -5.86 -14.58 3.08
N GLU A 201 -4.86 -15.39 2.88
CA GLU A 201 -3.48 -14.90 2.77
C GLU A 201 -3.27 -14.01 1.53
N TYR A 202 -4.12 -14.15 0.50
CA TYR A 202 -4.01 -13.47 -0.78
C TYR A 202 -5.12 -12.45 -1.02
N ASP A 203 -6.26 -12.58 -0.34
CA ASP A 203 -7.45 -11.77 -0.58
C ASP A 203 -7.76 -10.85 0.59
N ARG A 204 -8.12 -9.62 0.27
CA ARG A 204 -8.50 -8.58 1.22
C ARG A 204 -9.75 -7.87 0.76
N ILE A 205 -10.69 -7.63 1.66
CA ILE A 205 -11.83 -6.75 1.43
C ILE A 205 -11.52 -5.37 1.99
N ASN A 206 -11.77 -4.33 1.19
CA ASN A 206 -11.55 -2.96 1.59
C ASN A 206 -12.88 -2.22 1.72
N PHE A 207 -13.03 -1.49 2.81
CA PHE A 207 -14.14 -0.61 3.09
C PHE A 207 -13.63 0.80 3.22
N GLY A 208 -14.38 1.76 2.70
CA GLY A 208 -14.04 3.16 2.82
C GLY A 208 -15.26 4.00 3.18
N LEU A 209 -15.08 4.94 4.09
CA LEU A 209 -16.06 5.96 4.43
C LEU A 209 -15.38 7.32 4.35
N GLY A 210 -16.06 8.30 3.77
CA GLY A 210 -15.54 9.64 3.66
C GLY A 210 -16.63 10.69 3.74
N VAL A 211 -16.22 11.87 4.17
CA VAL A 211 -17.05 13.06 4.20
C VAL A 211 -16.34 14.14 3.41
N GLU A 212 -17.03 14.77 2.49
CA GLU A 212 -16.50 15.81 1.63
C GLU A 212 -17.38 17.06 1.74
N HIS A 213 -16.75 18.21 1.95
CA HIS A 213 -17.37 19.50 1.83
C HIS A 213 -17.12 20.05 0.44
N LEU A 214 -18.18 20.17 -0.36
CA LEU A 214 -18.17 20.74 -1.70
C LEU A 214 -18.64 22.19 -1.63
N THR A 215 -17.82 23.10 -2.15
CA THR A 215 -18.21 24.49 -2.40
C THR A 215 -18.21 24.73 -3.89
N VAL A 216 -19.31 25.25 -4.43
CA VAL A 216 -19.45 25.65 -5.83
C VAL A 216 -19.70 27.15 -5.88
N LYS A 217 -18.84 27.89 -6.55
CA LYS A 217 -18.99 29.32 -6.76
C LYS A 217 -19.17 29.62 -8.25
N LEU A 218 -20.12 30.46 -8.58
CA LEU A 218 -20.34 30.99 -9.93
C LEU A 218 -19.77 32.39 -10.02
N HIS A 219 -19.18 32.72 -11.14
CA HIS A 219 -18.57 34.02 -11.40
C HIS A 219 -19.15 34.64 -12.69
N GLY A 220 -19.20 35.97 -12.72
CA GLY A 220 -19.61 36.72 -13.91
C GLY A 220 -21.10 36.65 -14.19
N ASP A 221 -21.47 36.98 -15.46
CA ASP A 221 -22.86 37.12 -15.91
C ASP A 221 -23.53 35.73 -15.99
N GLU A 222 -24.82 35.66 -15.61
CA GLU A 222 -25.62 34.44 -15.61
C GLU A 222 -25.67 33.73 -16.96
N THR A 223 -25.61 34.47 -18.04
CA THR A 223 -25.63 33.95 -19.41
C THR A 223 -24.44 33.00 -19.70
N TYR A 224 -23.31 33.21 -19.07
CA TYR A 224 -22.06 32.44 -19.25
C TYR A 224 -21.80 31.41 -18.17
N GLN A 225 -22.76 31.20 -17.26
CA GLN A 225 -22.65 30.23 -16.21
C GLN A 225 -23.22 28.88 -16.66
N PRO A 226 -22.57 27.73 -16.33
CA PRO A 226 -23.11 26.42 -16.70
C PRO A 226 -24.45 26.14 -16.02
N TYR A 227 -25.45 25.80 -16.83
CA TYR A 227 -26.84 25.59 -16.38
C TYR A 227 -26.92 24.57 -15.22
N ARG A 228 -26.17 23.47 -15.30
CA ARG A 228 -26.16 22.43 -14.26
C ARG A 228 -25.69 22.93 -12.89
N TYR A 229 -24.69 23.82 -12.86
CA TYR A 229 -24.21 24.38 -11.58
C TYR A 229 -25.16 25.45 -11.04
N ARG A 230 -25.83 26.22 -11.90
CA ARG A 230 -26.89 27.14 -11.45
C ARG A 230 -28.05 26.37 -10.82
N GLN A 231 -28.55 25.34 -11.48
CA GLN A 231 -29.61 24.49 -10.96
C GLN A 231 -29.21 23.84 -9.64
N PHE A 232 -28.01 23.31 -9.58
CA PHE A 232 -27.48 22.70 -8.36
C PHE A 232 -27.43 23.68 -7.17
N ILE A 233 -26.97 24.91 -7.39
CA ILE A 233 -26.93 25.95 -6.36
C ILE A 233 -28.34 26.39 -5.94
N GLN A 234 -29.27 26.48 -6.88
CA GLN A 234 -30.67 26.81 -6.57
C GLN A 234 -31.34 25.73 -5.69
N GLU A 235 -31.05 24.48 -5.94
CA GLU A 235 -31.65 23.33 -5.22
C GLU A 235 -30.94 23.01 -3.89
N HIS A 236 -29.61 23.14 -3.84
CA HIS A 236 -28.80 22.64 -2.73
C HIS A 236 -27.94 23.72 -2.05
N GLY A 237 -27.85 24.93 -2.62
CA GLY A 237 -26.95 25.98 -2.17
C GLY A 237 -25.52 25.84 -2.66
N GLU A 238 -24.68 26.82 -2.33
CA GLU A 238 -23.28 26.87 -2.74
C GLU A 238 -22.38 25.86 -1.97
N LYS A 239 -22.77 25.44 -0.78
CA LYS A 239 -21.99 24.62 0.15
C LYS A 239 -22.75 23.37 0.52
N ASN A 240 -22.14 22.22 0.27
CA ASN A 240 -22.79 20.93 0.47
C ASN A 240 -21.85 19.93 1.15
N TRP A 241 -22.43 19.10 2.01
CA TRP A 241 -21.74 17.95 2.59
C TRP A 241 -22.12 16.68 1.81
N ILE A 242 -21.13 15.93 1.42
CA ILE A 242 -21.30 14.68 0.69
C ILE A 242 -20.69 13.55 1.52
N VAL A 243 -21.46 12.51 1.77
CA VAL A 243 -20.98 11.27 2.37
C VAL A 243 -20.69 10.28 1.26
N LYS A 244 -19.54 9.64 1.31
CA LYS A 244 -19.08 8.64 0.33
C LYS A 244 -18.87 7.31 1.03
N GLY A 245 -19.38 6.24 0.46
CA GLY A 245 -19.09 4.85 0.84
C GLY A 245 -18.40 4.13 -0.33
N ASN A 246 -17.43 3.26 0.01
CA ASN A 246 -16.70 2.47 -0.98
C ASN A 246 -16.58 1.03 -0.53
#